data_55e34b041c4f6cd7f79b503d930a239f
#
_entry.id   55e34b041c4f6cd7f79b503d930a239f
#
_cell.length_a   1.000
_cell.length_b   1.000
_cell.length_c   1.000
_cell.angle_alpha   90.00
_cell.angle_beta   90.00
_cell.angle_gamma   90.00
#
_symmetry.space_group_name_H-M   'P 1'
#
loop_
_entity.id
_entity.type
_entity.pdbx_description
1 polymer ?
#
loop_
_entity_poly.entity_id
_entity_poly.type
_entity_poly.pdbx_seq_one_letter_code
_entity_poly.pdbx_strand_id
1 'polypeptide(L)'
;MFLRSGAMLAIFSYFLWGITPLFYRLLPGVQPLELLSQRVLWSIPLLLFVRFFLKNRTWVKAVWADKRSLLLCLLSTSVMAISWCTFTYSMTHDLVLEASMGYFITPLFSILLGVIFLHERLKPAEKTALIFVCAGVGYQLYQYGSLPKLALMMGSAFALYGFIRKFIRYDLTTSLLIESLWLLPVAIVLYFWLENSGAGTFSTADTVTRICFILTAPVTLLPLLFFTAAVRSTTLTTIGLAQYLEPTIQFLLAVFLFNEHFDAVKGVSFSLIWLGLLFCILSLIRHHWKNTAKAGLGIKPR
;
A
#
# COMPACT_ATOMS: atom_id res chain seq x y z
N MET A 1 21.21 -8.52 -7.38
CA MET A 1 21.46 -8.43 -5.93
C MET A 1 20.61 -7.35 -5.26
N PHE A 2 20.37 -6.20 -5.89
CA PHE A 2 19.58 -5.08 -5.35
C PHE A 2 18.10 -5.40 -5.02
N LEU A 3 17.40 -6.14 -5.86
CA LEU A 3 15.99 -6.51 -5.65
C LEU A 3 15.74 -7.55 -4.52
N ARG A 4 16.78 -8.02 -3.83
CA ARG A 4 16.65 -8.95 -2.69
C ARG A 4 16.52 -8.24 -1.33
N SER A 5 16.68 -6.92 -1.26
CA SER A 5 16.47 -6.17 -0.03
C SER A 5 14.99 -5.87 0.18
N GLY A 6 14.42 -6.27 1.33
CA GLY A 6 13.03 -5.99 1.68
C GLY A 6 12.68 -4.50 1.62
N ALA A 7 13.63 -3.62 1.93
CA ALA A 7 13.46 -2.18 1.82
C ALA A 7 13.28 -1.73 0.35
N MET A 8 14.04 -2.31 -0.58
CA MET A 8 13.88 -1.98 -2.01
C MET A 8 12.55 -2.48 -2.57
N LEU A 9 12.09 -3.65 -2.13
CA LEU A 9 10.76 -4.15 -2.49
C LEU A 9 9.66 -3.22 -1.98
N ALA A 10 9.79 -2.69 -0.75
CA ALA A 10 8.87 -1.70 -0.20
C ALA A 10 8.87 -0.39 -1.01
N ILE A 11 10.04 0.16 -1.30
CA ILE A 11 10.20 1.37 -2.12
C ILE A 11 9.55 1.17 -3.48
N PHE A 12 9.80 0.04 -4.14
CA PHE A 12 9.24 -0.23 -5.46
C PHE A 12 7.71 -0.41 -5.41
N SER A 13 7.18 -1.06 -4.38
CA SER A 13 5.73 -1.18 -4.16
C SER A 13 5.06 0.19 -4.05
N TYR A 14 5.57 1.06 -3.17
CA TYR A 14 5.00 2.38 -2.94
C TYR A 14 5.25 3.36 -4.08
N PHE A 15 6.34 3.18 -4.84
CA PHE A 15 6.52 3.89 -6.11
C PHE A 15 5.41 3.55 -7.11
N LEU A 16 5.12 2.26 -7.28
CA LEU A 16 4.04 1.82 -8.17
C LEU A 16 2.67 2.36 -7.72
N TRP A 17 2.36 2.32 -6.43
CA TRP A 17 1.12 2.93 -5.92
C TRP A 17 1.11 4.45 -6.10
N GLY A 18 2.25 5.11 -5.91
CA GLY A 18 2.38 6.56 -6.09
C GLY A 18 2.04 7.03 -7.50
N ILE A 19 2.34 6.23 -8.52
CA ILE A 19 2.04 6.56 -9.93
C ILE A 19 0.66 6.09 -10.40
N THR A 20 -0.11 5.36 -9.58
CA THR A 20 -1.45 4.86 -9.97
C THR A 20 -2.45 5.96 -10.38
N PRO A 21 -2.41 7.21 -9.88
CA PRO A 21 -3.27 8.27 -10.38
C PRO A 21 -3.13 8.52 -11.90
N LEU A 22 -1.93 8.29 -12.46
CA LEU A 22 -1.71 8.40 -13.92
C LEU A 22 -2.55 7.39 -14.70
N PHE A 23 -2.67 6.17 -14.15
CA PHE A 23 -3.50 5.12 -14.76
C PHE A 23 -4.99 5.44 -14.63
N TYR A 24 -5.45 5.87 -13.45
CA TYR A 24 -6.87 6.15 -13.22
C TYR A 24 -7.40 7.35 -14.02
N ARG A 25 -6.53 8.23 -14.48
CA ARG A 25 -6.91 9.28 -15.45
C ARG A 25 -7.39 8.74 -16.81
N LEU A 26 -7.06 7.49 -17.14
CA LEU A 26 -7.57 6.81 -18.34
C LEU A 26 -9.02 6.32 -18.17
N LEU A 27 -9.57 6.42 -16.97
CA LEU A 27 -10.92 5.98 -16.60
C LEU A 27 -11.74 7.15 -16.03
N PRO A 28 -11.95 8.24 -16.82
CA PRO A 28 -12.67 9.41 -16.33
C PRO A 28 -14.16 9.07 -16.05
N GLY A 29 -14.69 9.59 -14.95
CA GLY A 29 -16.10 9.40 -14.58
C GLY A 29 -16.49 8.03 -14.05
N VAL A 30 -15.56 7.06 -13.98
CA VAL A 30 -15.82 5.74 -13.42
C VAL A 30 -15.95 5.83 -11.90
N GLN A 31 -16.99 5.22 -11.36
CA GLN A 31 -17.23 5.24 -9.92
C GLN A 31 -16.16 4.43 -9.16
N PRO A 32 -15.70 4.90 -7.97
CA PRO A 32 -14.73 4.19 -7.16
C PRO A 32 -15.13 2.77 -6.77
N LEU A 33 -16.44 2.52 -6.56
CA LEU A 33 -16.98 1.19 -6.27
C LEU A 33 -16.86 0.24 -7.47
N GLU A 34 -17.02 0.75 -8.70
CA GLU A 34 -16.83 -0.04 -9.90
C GLU A 34 -15.37 -0.44 -10.07
N LEU A 35 -14.44 0.51 -9.91
CA LEU A 35 -13.01 0.21 -9.90
C LEU A 35 -12.65 -0.83 -8.84
N LEU A 36 -13.28 -0.76 -7.65
CA LEU A 36 -13.07 -1.73 -6.58
C LEU A 36 -13.55 -3.14 -6.98
N SER A 37 -14.73 -3.26 -7.60
CA SER A 37 -15.25 -4.54 -8.07
C SER A 37 -14.41 -5.12 -9.21
N GLN A 38 -14.10 -4.31 -10.23
CA GLN A 38 -13.37 -4.73 -11.41
C GLN A 38 -11.94 -5.22 -11.08
N ARG A 39 -11.21 -4.51 -10.23
CA ARG A 39 -9.86 -4.95 -9.84
C ARG A 39 -9.85 -6.30 -9.11
N VAL A 40 -10.90 -6.63 -8.33
CA VAL A 40 -11.03 -7.95 -7.69
C VAL A 40 -11.39 -9.01 -8.73
N LEU A 41 -12.41 -8.74 -9.57
CA LEU A 41 -12.87 -9.68 -10.60
C LEU A 41 -11.75 -10.07 -11.56
N TRP A 42 -10.96 -9.11 -12.05
CA TRP A 42 -9.86 -9.37 -12.99
C TRP A 42 -8.58 -9.87 -12.32
N SER A 43 -8.43 -9.69 -11.00
CA SER A 43 -7.28 -10.24 -10.27
C SER A 43 -7.28 -11.77 -10.23
N ILE A 44 -8.45 -12.41 -10.17
CA ILE A 44 -8.55 -13.87 -10.08
C ILE A 44 -8.05 -14.56 -11.36
N PRO A 45 -8.58 -14.24 -12.56
CA PRO A 45 -8.08 -14.85 -13.79
C PRO A 45 -6.59 -14.56 -14.03
N LEU A 46 -6.12 -13.35 -13.71
CA LEU A 46 -4.71 -13.01 -13.82
C LEU A 46 -3.83 -13.85 -12.87
N LEU A 47 -4.22 -14.01 -11.62
CA LEU A 47 -3.46 -14.83 -10.66
C LEU A 47 -3.51 -16.31 -11.03
N LEU A 48 -4.63 -16.83 -11.51
CA LEU A 48 -4.73 -18.21 -12.02
C LEU A 48 -3.84 -18.40 -13.23
N PHE A 49 -3.81 -17.45 -14.16
CA PHE A 49 -2.91 -17.46 -15.33
C PHE A 49 -1.46 -17.49 -14.90
N VAL A 50 -1.02 -16.58 -14.03
CA VAL A 50 0.35 -16.57 -13.49
C VAL A 50 0.71 -17.90 -12.85
N ARG A 51 -0.19 -18.49 -12.07
CA ARG A 51 0.05 -19.79 -11.42
C ARG A 51 0.14 -20.94 -12.40
N PHE A 52 -0.62 -20.90 -13.47
CA PHE A 52 -0.51 -21.91 -14.54
C PHE A 52 0.91 -21.95 -15.11
N PHE A 53 1.52 -20.79 -15.39
CA PHE A 53 2.90 -20.70 -15.89
C PHE A 53 3.97 -21.05 -14.85
N LEU A 54 3.73 -20.75 -13.58
CA LEU A 54 4.64 -21.10 -12.48
C LEU A 54 4.65 -22.61 -12.19
N LYS A 55 3.80 -23.41 -12.86
CA LYS A 55 3.65 -24.88 -12.71
C LYS A 55 3.46 -25.36 -11.26
N ASN A 56 3.12 -24.44 -10.34
CA ASN A 56 2.91 -24.77 -8.93
C ASN A 56 1.50 -25.31 -8.74
N ARG A 57 1.30 -26.63 -8.90
CA ARG A 57 0.00 -27.30 -8.74
C ARG A 57 -0.31 -27.72 -7.30
N THR A 58 0.65 -27.59 -6.37
CA THR A 58 0.51 -28.05 -4.98
C THR A 58 -0.17 -27.06 -4.07
N TRP A 59 -0.52 -25.86 -4.57
CA TRP A 59 -1.10 -24.80 -3.75
C TRP A 59 -2.43 -25.19 -3.06
N VAL A 60 -3.28 -25.97 -3.74
CA VAL A 60 -4.55 -26.44 -3.16
C VAL A 60 -4.26 -27.30 -1.91
N LYS A 61 -3.30 -28.23 -2.01
CA LYS A 61 -2.88 -29.05 -0.86
C LYS A 61 -2.29 -28.17 0.26
N ALA A 62 -1.47 -27.19 -0.09
CA ALA A 62 -0.88 -26.26 0.88
C ALA A 62 -1.95 -25.44 1.63
N VAL A 63 -3.01 -25.01 0.92
CA VAL A 63 -4.14 -24.27 1.52
C VAL A 63 -4.88 -25.13 2.54
N TRP A 64 -5.20 -26.38 2.20
CA TRP A 64 -5.90 -27.29 3.12
C TRP A 64 -5.02 -27.75 4.28
N ALA A 65 -3.70 -27.80 4.12
CA ALA A 65 -2.75 -28.19 5.15
C ALA A 65 -2.52 -27.10 6.20
N ASP A 66 -2.61 -25.81 5.84
CA ASP A 66 -2.36 -24.69 6.78
C ASP A 66 -3.61 -23.81 6.94
N LYS A 67 -4.56 -24.31 7.75
CA LYS A 67 -5.80 -23.57 8.09
C LYS A 67 -5.53 -22.25 8.83
N ARG A 68 -4.40 -22.13 9.53
CA ARG A 68 -4.02 -20.88 10.22
C ARG A 68 -3.73 -19.78 9.20
N SER A 69 -2.93 -20.06 8.18
CA SER A 69 -2.67 -19.09 7.11
C SER A 69 -3.94 -18.76 6.32
N LEU A 70 -4.87 -19.72 6.17
CA LEU A 70 -6.17 -19.47 5.54
C LEU A 70 -6.99 -18.44 6.36
N LEU A 71 -7.08 -18.63 7.68
CA LEU A 71 -7.75 -17.69 8.57
C LEU A 71 -7.08 -16.31 8.57
N LEU A 72 -5.74 -16.27 8.56
CA LEU A 72 -5.00 -15.02 8.49
C LEU A 72 -5.22 -14.30 7.15
N CYS A 73 -5.37 -15.01 6.03
CA CYS A 73 -5.77 -14.42 4.75
C CYS A 73 -7.18 -13.82 4.83
N LEU A 74 -8.15 -14.50 5.45
CA LEU A 74 -9.48 -13.96 5.66
C LEU A 74 -9.44 -12.68 6.51
N LEU A 75 -8.73 -12.70 7.63
CA LEU A 75 -8.59 -11.54 8.51
C LEU A 75 -7.89 -10.38 7.79
N SER A 76 -6.78 -10.64 7.09
CA SER A 76 -6.08 -9.60 6.34
C SER A 76 -6.97 -8.98 5.26
N THR A 77 -7.72 -9.80 4.53
CA THR A 77 -8.65 -9.34 3.51
C THR A 77 -9.78 -8.49 4.11
N SER A 78 -10.36 -8.92 5.23
CA SER A 78 -11.43 -8.17 5.90
C SER A 78 -10.95 -6.81 6.37
N VAL A 79 -9.77 -6.73 6.94
CA VAL A 79 -9.15 -5.48 7.38
C VAL A 79 -8.80 -4.59 6.19
N MET A 80 -8.28 -5.17 5.10
CA MET A 80 -8.04 -4.43 3.86
C MET A 80 -9.33 -3.89 3.25
N ALA A 81 -10.42 -4.68 3.28
CA ALA A 81 -11.72 -4.23 2.82
C ALA A 81 -12.24 -3.02 3.62
N ILE A 82 -12.03 -2.99 4.95
CA ILE A 82 -12.35 -1.81 5.77
C ILE A 82 -11.58 -0.59 5.27
N SER A 83 -10.28 -0.71 5.04
CA SER A 83 -9.46 0.39 4.52
C SER A 83 -9.97 0.89 3.16
N TRP A 84 -10.26 -0.02 2.23
CA TRP A 84 -10.74 0.33 0.90
C TRP A 84 -12.15 0.93 0.91
N CYS A 85 -13.06 0.36 1.70
CA CYS A 85 -14.41 0.91 1.85
C CYS A 85 -14.38 2.30 2.47
N THR A 86 -13.52 2.52 3.48
CA THR A 86 -13.35 3.84 4.10
C THR A 86 -12.81 4.86 3.11
N PHE A 87 -11.78 4.48 2.33
CA PHE A 87 -11.25 5.33 1.26
C PHE A 87 -12.33 5.68 0.22
N THR A 88 -13.04 4.65 -0.27
CA THR A 88 -14.10 4.83 -1.26
C THR A 88 -15.21 5.72 -0.73
N TYR A 89 -15.65 5.49 0.52
CA TYR A 89 -16.66 6.33 1.19
C TYR A 89 -16.19 7.79 1.26
N SER A 90 -14.94 8.02 1.68
CA SER A 90 -14.39 9.38 1.76
C SER A 90 -14.37 10.08 0.39
N MET A 91 -14.04 9.34 -0.67
CA MET A 91 -13.99 9.88 -2.03
C MET A 91 -15.39 10.18 -2.60
N THR A 92 -16.41 9.37 -2.25
CA THR A 92 -17.79 9.54 -2.75
C THR A 92 -18.62 10.56 -1.97
N HIS A 93 -18.13 11.00 -0.79
CA HIS A 93 -18.80 11.99 0.07
C HIS A 93 -17.99 13.30 0.20
N ASP A 94 -17.10 13.57 -0.77
CA ASP A 94 -16.28 14.80 -0.82
C ASP A 94 -15.36 14.99 0.42
N LEU A 95 -15.07 13.92 1.16
CA LEU A 95 -14.18 13.90 2.32
C LEU A 95 -12.72 13.61 1.90
N VAL A 96 -12.29 14.19 0.78
CA VAL A 96 -10.95 13.95 0.18
C VAL A 96 -9.83 14.29 1.15
N LEU A 97 -10.04 15.29 2.01
CA LEU A 97 -9.08 15.68 3.04
C LEU A 97 -8.82 14.54 4.01
N GLU A 98 -9.88 13.89 4.54
CA GLU A 98 -9.73 12.75 5.46
C GLU A 98 -9.04 11.56 4.79
N ALA A 99 -9.39 11.24 3.54
CA ALA A 99 -8.71 10.20 2.77
C ALA A 99 -7.21 10.52 2.63
N SER A 100 -6.88 11.77 2.28
CA SER A 100 -5.49 12.23 2.17
C SER A 100 -4.71 12.08 3.48
N MET A 101 -5.31 12.47 4.62
CA MET A 101 -4.70 12.33 5.94
C MET A 101 -4.45 10.87 6.32
N GLY A 102 -5.29 9.95 5.86
CA GLY A 102 -5.10 8.52 6.07
C GLY A 102 -3.75 8.01 5.55
N TYR A 103 -3.31 8.47 4.39
CA TYR A 103 -2.00 8.12 3.84
C TYR A 103 -0.81 8.60 4.68
N PHE A 104 -0.98 9.71 5.43
CA PHE A 104 0.04 10.21 6.34
C PHE A 104 0.07 9.47 7.68
N ILE A 105 -1.08 9.04 8.14
CA ILE A 105 -1.24 8.38 9.44
C ILE A 105 -0.88 6.89 9.36
N THR A 106 -1.17 6.23 8.23
CA THR A 106 -0.92 4.80 8.03
C THR A 106 0.52 4.38 8.34
N PRO A 107 1.57 5.08 7.87
CA PRO A 107 2.94 4.73 8.18
C PRO A 107 3.26 4.75 9.68
N LEU A 108 2.67 5.69 10.41
CA LEU A 108 2.83 5.77 11.88
C LEU A 108 2.25 4.54 12.57
N PHE A 109 1.06 4.08 12.16
CA PHE A 109 0.48 2.83 12.66
C PHE A 109 1.34 1.61 12.31
N SER A 110 1.92 1.56 11.11
CA SER A 110 2.82 0.47 10.71
C SER A 110 4.06 0.41 11.61
N ILE A 111 4.68 1.55 11.89
CA ILE A 111 5.84 1.67 12.80
C ILE A 111 5.41 1.28 14.23
N LEU A 112 4.27 1.77 14.71
CA LEU A 112 3.74 1.49 16.03
C LEU A 112 3.51 -0.01 16.24
N LEU A 113 2.88 -0.69 15.28
CA LEU A 113 2.67 -2.14 15.30
C LEU A 113 4.01 -2.90 15.32
N GLY A 114 5.00 -2.44 14.54
CA GLY A 114 6.34 -3.03 14.52
C GLY A 114 7.03 -2.91 15.88
N VAL A 115 7.01 -1.73 16.49
CA VAL A 115 7.68 -1.47 17.77
C VAL A 115 6.98 -2.19 18.92
N ILE A 116 5.64 -2.09 19.01
CA ILE A 116 4.89 -2.63 20.18
C ILE A 116 4.77 -4.15 20.10
N PHE A 117 4.33 -4.70 18.96
CA PHE A 117 3.98 -6.13 18.87
C PHE A 117 5.10 -7.01 18.35
N LEU A 118 6.00 -6.47 17.51
CA LEU A 118 7.14 -7.23 16.99
C LEU A 118 8.45 -6.89 17.72
N HIS A 119 8.40 -5.99 18.71
CA HIS A 119 9.56 -5.53 19.47
C HIS A 119 10.71 -5.03 18.59
N GLU A 120 10.36 -4.38 17.46
CA GLU A 120 11.35 -3.80 16.55
C GLU A 120 12.10 -2.66 17.25
N ARG A 121 13.43 -2.68 17.17
CA ARG A 121 14.28 -1.64 17.76
C ARG A 121 14.59 -0.59 16.72
N LEU A 122 14.11 0.63 16.98
CA LEU A 122 14.38 1.78 16.10
C LEU A 122 15.86 2.17 16.17
N LYS A 123 16.50 2.28 15.01
CA LYS A 123 17.84 2.87 14.87
C LYS A 123 17.78 4.37 15.17
N PRO A 124 18.91 5.01 15.56
CA PRO A 124 18.92 6.44 15.86
C PRO A 124 18.34 7.32 14.72
N ALA A 125 18.70 7.01 13.47
CA ALA A 125 18.16 7.73 12.30
C ALA A 125 16.66 7.53 12.11
N GLU A 126 16.13 6.34 12.40
CA GLU A 126 14.68 6.04 12.33
C GLU A 126 13.92 6.79 13.42
N LYS A 127 14.50 6.92 14.63
CA LYS A 127 13.95 7.76 15.71
C LYS A 127 13.87 9.22 15.31
N THR A 128 14.96 9.76 14.73
CA THR A 128 14.98 11.14 14.22
C THR A 128 13.93 11.34 13.13
N ALA A 129 13.83 10.43 12.16
CA ALA A 129 12.81 10.50 11.13
C ALA A 129 11.40 10.47 11.73
N LEU A 130 11.16 9.60 12.71
CA LEU A 130 9.85 9.51 13.37
C LEU A 130 9.45 10.81 14.07
N ILE A 131 10.38 11.53 14.70
CA ILE A 131 10.13 12.85 15.31
C ILE A 131 9.65 13.84 14.25
N PHE A 132 10.35 13.96 13.12
CA PHE A 132 9.96 14.84 12.03
C PHE A 132 8.62 14.45 11.40
N VAL A 133 8.39 13.17 11.22
CA VAL A 133 7.12 12.63 10.73
C VAL A 133 5.97 12.97 11.68
N CYS A 134 6.15 12.73 12.99
CA CYS A 134 5.14 13.08 13.98
C CYS A 134 4.88 14.60 14.03
N ALA A 135 5.93 15.42 13.86
CA ALA A 135 5.77 16.87 13.78
C ALA A 135 4.99 17.28 12.53
N GLY A 136 5.28 16.70 11.36
CA GLY A 136 4.56 16.99 10.11
C GLY A 136 3.08 16.58 10.16
N VAL A 137 2.80 15.37 10.63
CA VAL A 137 1.42 14.88 10.80
C VAL A 137 0.69 15.67 11.89
N GLY A 138 1.35 15.94 13.01
CA GLY A 138 0.78 16.74 14.11
C GLY A 138 0.45 18.16 13.68
N TYR A 139 1.32 18.81 12.89
CA TYR A 139 1.05 20.12 12.31
C TYR A 139 -0.20 20.08 11.40
N GLN A 140 -0.33 19.08 10.55
CA GLN A 140 -1.48 18.91 9.68
C GLN A 140 -2.78 18.72 10.48
N LEU A 141 -2.74 17.86 11.52
CA LEU A 141 -3.88 17.65 12.42
C LEU A 141 -4.30 18.94 13.15
N TYR A 142 -3.32 19.71 13.62
CA TYR A 142 -3.56 20.99 14.29
C TYR A 142 -4.22 22.01 13.38
N GLN A 143 -3.74 22.14 12.13
CA GLN A 143 -4.26 23.11 11.18
C GLN A 143 -5.68 22.79 10.70
N TYR A 144 -5.99 21.50 10.52
CA TYR A 144 -7.34 21.10 10.10
C TYR A 144 -8.36 21.03 11.24
N GLY A 145 -7.93 21.10 12.49
CA GLY A 145 -8.78 21.34 13.67
C GLY A 145 -9.78 20.24 14.02
N SER A 146 -9.77 19.11 13.33
CA SER A 146 -10.68 17.99 13.58
C SER A 146 -9.94 16.66 13.64
N LEU A 147 -10.44 15.73 14.49
CA LEU A 147 -9.91 14.37 14.52
C LEU A 147 -10.42 13.62 13.29
N PRO A 148 -9.54 13.22 12.37
CA PRO A 148 -9.95 12.59 11.11
C PRO A 148 -10.27 11.12 11.34
N LYS A 149 -11.52 10.82 11.71
CA LYS A 149 -11.96 9.47 12.10
C LYS A 149 -11.77 8.45 10.95
N LEU A 150 -12.14 8.86 9.73
CA LEU A 150 -11.99 7.98 8.56
C LEU A 150 -10.51 7.76 8.22
N ALA A 151 -9.66 8.79 8.35
CA ALA A 151 -8.21 8.63 8.18
C ALA A 151 -7.61 7.65 9.19
N LEU A 152 -8.02 7.74 10.47
CA LEU A 152 -7.58 6.79 11.50
C LEU A 152 -8.05 5.37 11.20
N MET A 153 -9.31 5.19 10.78
CA MET A 153 -9.87 3.89 10.43
C MET A 153 -9.16 3.30 9.21
N MET A 154 -8.99 4.07 8.14
CA MET A 154 -8.30 3.64 6.93
C MET A 154 -6.84 3.28 7.22
N GLY A 155 -6.12 4.17 7.91
CA GLY A 155 -4.70 4.01 8.18
C GLY A 155 -4.40 2.86 9.13
N SER A 156 -5.15 2.71 10.22
CA SER A 156 -4.99 1.58 11.15
C SER A 156 -5.32 0.24 10.49
N ALA A 157 -6.37 0.21 9.67
CA ALA A 157 -6.76 -1.00 8.94
C ALA A 157 -5.66 -1.42 7.96
N PHE A 158 -5.11 -0.52 7.14
CA PHE A 158 -4.04 -0.86 6.21
C PHE A 158 -2.75 -1.31 6.94
N ALA A 159 -2.38 -0.64 8.02
CA ALA A 159 -1.23 -1.04 8.84
C ALA A 159 -1.42 -2.44 9.45
N LEU A 160 -2.63 -2.73 9.94
CA LEU A 160 -2.99 -4.04 10.49
C LEU A 160 -2.98 -5.13 9.40
N TYR A 161 -3.42 -4.81 8.18
CA TYR A 161 -3.26 -5.67 7.02
C TYR A 161 -1.80 -6.08 6.80
N GLY A 162 -0.89 -5.11 6.75
CA GLY A 162 0.54 -5.38 6.63
C GLY A 162 1.10 -6.22 7.78
N PHE A 163 0.67 -5.94 9.01
CA PHE A 163 1.06 -6.71 10.20
C PHE A 163 0.60 -8.17 10.12
N ILE A 164 -0.68 -8.44 9.78
CA ILE A 164 -1.23 -9.80 9.67
C ILE A 164 -0.50 -10.59 8.57
N ARG A 165 -0.21 -9.96 7.45
CA ARG A 165 0.48 -10.61 6.32
C ARG A 165 1.88 -11.13 6.66
N LYS A 166 2.52 -10.58 7.67
CA LYS A 166 3.82 -11.05 8.16
C LYS A 166 3.78 -12.50 8.67
N PHE A 167 2.61 -12.95 9.09
CA PHE A 167 2.41 -14.28 9.67
C PHE A 167 1.82 -15.31 8.67
N ILE A 168 1.43 -14.90 7.47
CA ILE A 168 0.91 -15.79 6.43
C ILE A 168 2.07 -16.57 5.80
N ARG A 169 1.98 -17.90 5.78
CA ARG A 169 3.04 -18.79 5.29
C ARG A 169 2.88 -19.20 3.82
N TYR A 170 1.73 -18.95 3.20
CA TYR A 170 1.53 -19.25 1.79
C TYR A 170 2.51 -18.48 0.90
N ASP A 171 2.83 -19.00 -0.28
CA ASP A 171 3.56 -18.21 -1.29
C ASP A 171 2.79 -16.93 -1.67
N LEU A 172 3.49 -15.97 -2.29
CA LEU A 172 2.96 -14.65 -2.56
C LEU A 172 1.70 -14.70 -3.43
N THR A 173 1.72 -15.51 -4.47
CA THR A 173 0.60 -15.63 -5.42
C THR A 173 -0.57 -16.39 -4.83
N THR A 174 -0.32 -17.42 -3.99
CA THR A 174 -1.38 -18.15 -3.28
C THR A 174 -2.09 -17.24 -2.28
N SER A 175 -1.36 -16.49 -1.48
CA SER A 175 -2.00 -15.60 -0.49
C SER A 175 -2.89 -14.54 -1.17
N LEU A 176 -2.41 -13.91 -2.27
CA LEU A 176 -3.21 -12.94 -3.01
C LEU A 176 -4.42 -13.56 -3.71
N LEU A 177 -4.28 -14.78 -4.24
CA LEU A 177 -5.41 -15.49 -4.84
C LEU A 177 -6.51 -15.79 -3.82
N ILE A 178 -6.14 -16.27 -2.63
CA ILE A 178 -7.10 -16.55 -1.55
C ILE A 178 -7.79 -15.25 -1.11
N GLU A 179 -7.04 -14.18 -0.94
CA GLU A 179 -7.60 -12.87 -0.58
C GLU A 179 -8.57 -12.36 -1.66
N SER A 180 -8.23 -12.50 -2.94
CA SER A 180 -9.13 -12.15 -4.05
C SER A 180 -10.38 -13.02 -4.09
N LEU A 181 -10.25 -14.34 -3.81
CA LEU A 181 -11.40 -15.26 -3.73
C LEU A 181 -12.33 -14.92 -2.57
N TRP A 182 -11.82 -14.45 -1.42
CA TRP A 182 -12.64 -13.99 -0.31
C TRP A 182 -13.44 -12.73 -0.65
N LEU A 183 -12.89 -11.83 -1.45
CA LEU A 183 -13.57 -10.62 -1.90
C LEU A 183 -14.52 -10.87 -3.08
N LEU A 184 -14.37 -12.00 -3.78
CA LEU A 184 -15.13 -12.31 -5.00
C LEU A 184 -16.64 -12.19 -4.83
N PRO A 185 -17.28 -12.75 -3.77
CA PRO A 185 -18.73 -12.63 -3.61
C PRO A 185 -19.18 -11.17 -3.52
N VAL A 186 -18.44 -10.35 -2.77
CA VAL A 186 -18.73 -8.92 -2.63
C VAL A 186 -18.53 -8.18 -3.95
N ALA A 187 -17.46 -8.49 -4.68
CA ALA A 187 -17.17 -7.88 -5.97
C ALA A 187 -18.24 -8.22 -7.02
N ILE A 188 -18.74 -9.47 -7.04
CA ILE A 188 -19.85 -9.89 -7.92
C ILE A 188 -21.14 -9.13 -7.58
N VAL A 189 -21.50 -9.05 -6.30
CA VAL A 189 -22.69 -8.32 -5.86
C VAL A 189 -22.61 -6.85 -6.24
N LEU A 190 -21.45 -6.20 -5.98
CA LEU A 190 -21.22 -4.79 -6.36
C LEU A 190 -21.31 -4.59 -7.87
N TYR A 191 -20.72 -5.47 -8.66
CA TYR A 191 -20.77 -5.40 -10.12
C TYR A 191 -22.21 -5.40 -10.63
N PHE A 192 -22.99 -6.42 -10.25
CA PHE A 192 -24.40 -6.53 -10.69
C PHE A 192 -25.27 -5.40 -10.15
N TRP A 193 -25.02 -4.95 -8.91
CA TRP A 193 -25.76 -3.82 -8.34
C TRP A 193 -25.52 -2.54 -9.13
N LEU A 194 -24.27 -2.25 -9.51
CA LEU A 194 -23.92 -1.07 -10.31
C LEU A 194 -24.51 -1.14 -11.72
N GLU A 195 -24.41 -2.28 -12.39
CA GLU A 195 -24.98 -2.48 -13.72
C GLU A 195 -26.50 -2.32 -13.70
N ASN A 196 -27.20 -2.94 -12.75
CA ASN A 196 -28.67 -2.88 -12.65
C ASN A 196 -29.18 -1.48 -12.24
N SER A 197 -28.39 -0.71 -11.49
CA SER A 197 -28.74 0.67 -11.11
C SER A 197 -28.45 1.69 -12.23
N GLY A 198 -27.84 1.27 -13.33
CA GLY A 198 -27.40 2.16 -14.41
C GLY A 198 -26.17 3.01 -14.06
N ALA A 199 -25.53 2.71 -12.91
CA ALA A 199 -24.34 3.41 -12.44
C ALA A 199 -23.03 2.73 -12.89
N GLY A 200 -23.12 1.48 -13.40
CA GLY A 200 -22.02 0.75 -14.00
C GLY A 200 -21.72 1.24 -15.42
N THR A 201 -20.45 1.27 -15.76
CA THR A 201 -19.99 1.72 -17.07
C THR A 201 -19.35 0.60 -17.89
N PHE A 202 -18.99 -0.53 -17.30
CA PHE A 202 -18.24 -1.60 -17.97
C PHE A 202 -18.99 -2.21 -19.16
N SER A 203 -20.30 -2.46 -19.05
CA SER A 203 -21.11 -3.09 -20.10
C SER A 203 -21.27 -2.16 -21.32
N THR A 204 -21.35 -0.85 -21.10
CA THR A 204 -21.56 0.18 -22.13
C THR A 204 -20.25 0.81 -22.62
N ALA A 205 -19.13 0.54 -21.93
CA ALA A 205 -17.83 1.13 -22.25
C ALA A 205 -17.33 0.71 -23.65
N ASP A 206 -16.53 1.59 -24.24
CA ASP A 206 -15.75 1.30 -25.43
C ASP A 206 -14.63 0.28 -25.15
N THR A 207 -14.02 -0.24 -26.21
CA THR A 207 -12.98 -1.27 -26.10
C THR A 207 -11.77 -0.81 -25.28
N VAL A 208 -11.35 0.45 -25.41
CA VAL A 208 -10.19 0.99 -24.69
C VAL A 208 -10.48 1.03 -23.19
N THR A 209 -11.62 1.55 -22.80
CA THR A 209 -12.06 1.63 -21.41
C THR A 209 -12.20 0.22 -20.79
N ARG A 210 -12.75 -0.76 -21.54
CA ARG A 210 -12.80 -2.17 -21.08
C ARG A 210 -11.40 -2.77 -20.85
N ILE A 211 -10.45 -2.48 -21.74
CA ILE A 211 -9.05 -2.89 -21.54
C ILE A 211 -8.49 -2.24 -20.27
N CYS A 212 -8.76 -0.96 -20.05
CA CYS A 212 -8.33 -0.29 -18.81
C CYS A 212 -8.94 -0.94 -17.56
N PHE A 213 -10.20 -1.36 -17.58
CA PHE A 213 -10.78 -2.14 -16.47
C PHE A 213 -10.03 -3.45 -16.21
N ILE A 214 -9.69 -4.20 -17.25
CA ILE A 214 -8.88 -5.43 -17.12
C ILE A 214 -7.50 -5.11 -16.53
N LEU A 215 -6.89 -4.01 -16.97
CA LEU A 215 -5.58 -3.56 -16.47
C LEU A 215 -5.61 -3.06 -15.02
N THR A 216 -6.78 -2.81 -14.42
CA THR A 216 -6.87 -2.52 -12.97
C THR A 216 -6.28 -3.65 -12.14
N ALA A 217 -6.39 -4.91 -12.59
CA ALA A 217 -5.84 -6.07 -11.89
C ALA A 217 -4.31 -6.04 -11.80
N PRO A 218 -3.53 -5.97 -12.88
CA PRO A 218 -2.07 -5.88 -12.77
C PRO A 218 -1.62 -4.60 -12.05
N VAL A 219 -2.29 -3.46 -12.23
CA VAL A 219 -2.00 -2.20 -11.52
C VAL A 219 -2.19 -2.35 -10.01
N THR A 220 -3.14 -3.17 -9.56
CA THR A 220 -3.36 -3.47 -8.14
C THR A 220 -2.42 -4.58 -7.63
N LEU A 221 -2.30 -5.67 -8.38
CA LEU A 221 -1.59 -6.86 -7.91
C LEU A 221 -0.08 -6.70 -7.91
N LEU A 222 0.48 -5.94 -8.85
CA LEU A 222 1.93 -5.78 -8.95
C LEU A 222 2.52 -5.09 -7.71
N PRO A 223 2.01 -3.92 -7.26
CA PRO A 223 2.46 -3.33 -6.00
C PRO A 223 2.18 -4.23 -4.81
N LEU A 224 1.02 -4.91 -4.74
CA LEU A 224 0.68 -5.84 -3.65
C LEU A 224 1.65 -7.03 -3.56
N LEU A 225 2.15 -7.56 -4.69
CA LEU A 225 3.17 -8.60 -4.73
C LEU A 225 4.48 -8.11 -4.10
N PHE A 226 4.96 -6.93 -4.50
CA PHE A 226 6.16 -6.31 -3.92
C PHE A 226 5.98 -5.97 -2.45
N PHE A 227 4.84 -5.41 -2.06
CA PHE A 227 4.48 -5.15 -0.67
C PHE A 227 4.51 -6.42 0.18
N THR A 228 3.88 -7.49 -0.30
CA THR A 228 3.85 -8.78 0.40
C THR A 228 5.25 -9.37 0.58
N ALA A 229 6.07 -9.29 -0.47
CA ALA A 229 7.45 -9.73 -0.40
C ALA A 229 8.27 -8.87 0.58
N ALA A 230 8.05 -7.55 0.56
CA ALA A 230 8.71 -6.61 1.48
C ALA A 230 8.33 -6.89 2.95
N VAL A 231 7.04 -7.01 3.26
CA VAL A 231 6.55 -7.27 4.63
C VAL A 231 7.18 -8.53 5.22
N ARG A 232 7.41 -9.55 4.42
CA ARG A 232 8.04 -10.82 4.87
C ARG A 232 9.55 -10.74 5.04
N SER A 233 10.21 -9.78 4.41
CA SER A 233 11.66 -9.71 4.32
C SER A 233 12.29 -8.53 5.06
N THR A 234 11.48 -7.60 5.59
CA THR A 234 11.98 -6.45 6.36
C THR A 234 11.09 -6.10 7.54
N THR A 235 11.48 -5.09 8.32
CA THR A 235 10.74 -4.61 9.49
C THR A 235 9.52 -3.78 9.07
N LEU A 236 8.48 -3.74 9.90
CA LEU A 236 7.33 -2.84 9.68
C LEU A 236 7.73 -1.37 9.78
N THR A 237 8.73 -1.06 10.59
CA THR A 237 9.34 0.27 10.64
C THR A 237 9.88 0.69 9.28
N THR A 238 10.64 -0.17 8.60
CA THR A 238 11.15 0.10 7.25
C THR A 238 10.02 0.25 6.24
N ILE A 239 8.99 -0.60 6.32
CA ILE A 239 7.78 -0.50 5.50
C ILE A 239 7.08 0.85 5.70
N GLY A 240 6.85 1.24 6.96
CA GLY A 240 6.19 2.51 7.29
C GLY A 240 6.99 3.72 6.79
N LEU A 241 8.31 3.74 6.94
CA LEU A 241 9.12 4.84 6.39
C LEU A 241 9.09 4.87 4.86
N ALA A 242 9.16 3.72 4.19
CA ALA A 242 9.07 3.64 2.73
C ALA A 242 7.69 4.07 2.19
N GLN A 243 6.64 3.88 2.98
CA GLN A 243 5.26 4.20 2.60
C GLN A 243 5.04 5.69 2.32
N TYR A 244 5.82 6.59 2.93
CA TYR A 244 5.76 8.04 2.63
C TYR A 244 6.13 8.39 1.18
N LEU A 245 6.73 7.46 0.44
CA LEU A 245 7.01 7.64 -0.98
C LEU A 245 5.73 7.78 -1.82
N GLU A 246 4.69 7.01 -1.49
CA GLU A 246 3.41 7.03 -2.20
C GLU A 246 2.75 8.43 -2.15
N PRO A 247 2.40 8.99 -0.98
CA PRO A 247 1.80 10.33 -0.92
C PRO A 247 2.75 11.42 -1.44
N THR A 248 4.07 11.23 -1.33
CA THR A 248 5.05 12.15 -1.92
C THR A 248 4.91 12.22 -3.44
N ILE A 249 4.88 11.07 -4.12
CA ILE A 249 4.72 11.02 -5.58
C ILE A 249 3.36 11.59 -5.97
N GLN A 250 2.29 11.19 -5.27
CA GLN A 250 0.94 11.69 -5.55
C GLN A 250 0.86 13.22 -5.39
N PHE A 251 1.48 13.78 -4.35
CA PHE A 251 1.57 15.23 -4.15
C PHE A 251 2.31 15.93 -5.30
N LEU A 252 3.45 15.38 -5.72
CA LEU A 252 4.21 15.94 -6.84
C LEU A 252 3.41 15.86 -8.16
N LEU A 253 2.70 14.77 -8.41
CA LEU A 253 1.82 14.62 -9.56
C LEU A 253 0.67 15.62 -9.52
N ALA A 254 0.03 15.81 -8.35
CA ALA A 254 -1.07 16.75 -8.15
C ALA A 254 -0.62 18.19 -8.50
N VAL A 255 0.50 18.63 -7.94
CA VAL A 255 0.98 20.01 -8.11
C VAL A 255 1.57 20.25 -9.50
N PHE A 256 2.48 19.38 -9.96
CA PHE A 256 3.28 19.66 -11.17
C PHE A 256 2.65 19.13 -12.46
N LEU A 257 1.88 18.05 -12.38
CA LEU A 257 1.28 17.45 -13.59
C LEU A 257 -0.22 17.77 -13.73
N PHE A 258 -0.94 17.83 -12.59
CA PHE A 258 -2.37 18.06 -12.60
C PHE A 258 -2.75 19.52 -12.36
N ASN A 259 -1.75 20.38 -12.07
CA ASN A 259 -1.93 21.81 -11.79
C ASN A 259 -2.97 22.08 -10.67
N GLU A 260 -3.01 21.17 -9.66
CA GLU A 260 -3.87 21.39 -8.50
C GLU A 260 -3.31 22.52 -7.63
N HIS A 261 -4.21 23.19 -6.91
CA HIS A 261 -3.81 24.28 -6.01
C HIS A 261 -2.86 23.75 -4.93
N PHE A 262 -1.72 24.45 -4.75
CA PHE A 262 -0.76 24.13 -3.71
C PHE A 262 -1.34 24.42 -2.34
N ASP A 263 -1.55 23.33 -1.55
CA ASP A 263 -1.94 23.44 -0.15
C ASP A 263 -0.68 23.66 0.71
N ALA A 264 -0.55 24.88 1.26
CA ALA A 264 0.59 25.25 2.10
C ALA A 264 0.71 24.35 3.35
N VAL A 265 -0.41 23.90 3.94
CA VAL A 265 -0.41 23.00 5.10
C VAL A 265 0.22 21.67 4.75
N LYS A 266 -0.21 21.07 3.61
CA LYS A 266 0.42 19.85 3.09
C LYS A 266 1.89 20.10 2.75
N GLY A 267 2.21 21.24 2.14
CA GLY A 267 3.60 21.61 1.79
C GLY A 267 4.54 21.60 3.01
N VAL A 268 4.14 22.22 4.11
CA VAL A 268 4.91 22.23 5.37
C VAL A 268 5.03 20.81 5.94
N SER A 269 3.93 20.05 5.98
CA SER A 269 3.93 18.67 6.48
C SER A 269 4.87 17.78 5.67
N PHE A 270 4.80 17.85 4.32
CA PHE A 270 5.71 17.10 3.45
C PHE A 270 7.16 17.50 3.64
N SER A 271 7.46 18.80 3.78
CA SER A 271 8.83 19.28 4.03
C SER A 271 9.42 18.67 5.30
N LEU A 272 8.64 18.62 6.38
CA LEU A 272 9.07 17.99 7.63
C LEU A 272 9.31 16.48 7.44
N ILE A 273 8.39 15.76 6.78
CA ILE A 273 8.52 14.34 6.50
C ILE A 273 9.75 14.06 5.63
N TRP A 274 9.98 14.86 4.58
CA TRP A 274 11.15 14.70 3.70
C TRP A 274 12.45 14.95 4.44
N LEU A 275 12.51 15.92 5.35
CA LEU A 275 13.68 16.12 6.21
C LEU A 275 13.95 14.87 7.06
N GLY A 276 12.92 14.29 7.68
CA GLY A 276 13.05 13.06 8.45
C GLY A 276 13.57 11.89 7.60
N LEU A 277 12.97 11.67 6.43
CA LEU A 277 13.40 10.61 5.50
C LEU A 277 14.82 10.82 5.00
N LEU A 278 15.23 12.07 4.74
CA LEU A 278 16.59 12.42 4.34
C LEU A 278 17.62 11.98 5.41
N PHE A 279 17.32 12.17 6.70
CA PHE A 279 18.19 11.65 7.77
C PHE A 279 18.37 10.14 7.72
N CYS A 280 17.29 9.38 7.44
CA CYS A 280 17.37 7.94 7.27
C CYS A 280 18.24 7.56 6.06
N ILE A 281 18.03 8.19 4.92
CA ILE A 281 18.79 7.92 3.69
C ILE A 281 20.28 8.23 3.89
N LEU A 282 20.61 9.40 4.44
CA LEU A 282 21.99 9.78 4.72
C LEU A 282 22.67 8.82 5.71
N SER A 283 21.94 8.35 6.71
CA SER A 283 22.45 7.36 7.67
C SER A 283 22.74 6.02 7.00
N LEU A 284 21.86 5.54 6.10
CA LEU A 284 22.07 4.31 5.34
C LEU A 284 23.28 4.42 4.43
N ILE A 285 23.45 5.53 3.72
CA ILE A 285 24.60 5.81 2.86
C ILE A 285 25.90 5.80 3.69
N ARG A 286 25.94 6.54 4.80
CA ARG A 286 27.11 6.58 5.69
C ARG A 286 27.47 5.20 6.23
N HIS A 287 26.48 4.39 6.59
CA HIS A 287 26.70 3.03 7.09
C HIS A 287 27.26 2.12 5.99
N HIS A 288 26.74 2.24 4.78
CA HIS A 288 27.25 1.48 3.62
C HIS A 288 28.71 1.85 3.31
N TRP A 289 29.03 3.12 3.24
CA TRP A 289 30.39 3.60 2.99
C TRP A 289 31.40 3.15 4.07
N LYS A 290 31.00 3.21 5.35
CA LYS A 290 31.85 2.73 6.45
C LYS A 290 32.12 1.22 6.34
N ASN A 291 31.14 0.41 5.93
CA ASN A 291 31.30 -1.02 5.77
C ASN A 291 32.16 -1.36 4.54
N THR A 292 32.01 -0.64 3.44
CA THR A 292 32.84 -0.80 2.23
C THR A 292 34.29 -0.38 2.49
N ALA A 293 34.51 0.72 3.21
CA ALA A 293 35.84 1.14 3.60
C ALA A 293 36.54 0.14 4.52
N LYS A 294 35.82 -0.45 5.49
CA LYS A 294 36.33 -1.52 6.36
C LYS A 294 36.65 -2.81 5.60
N ALA A 295 35.81 -3.19 4.64
CA ALA A 295 36.03 -4.36 3.78
C ALA A 295 37.28 -4.15 2.89
N GLY A 296 37.52 -2.93 2.38
CA GLY A 296 38.73 -2.56 1.62
C GLY A 296 39.99 -2.57 2.46
N LEU A 297 39.90 -2.39 3.78
CA LEU A 297 41.01 -2.45 4.73
C LEU A 297 41.22 -3.84 5.36
N GLY A 298 40.50 -4.89 4.90
CA GLY A 298 40.62 -6.26 5.42
C GLY A 298 40.08 -6.46 6.85
N ILE A 299 39.32 -5.50 7.40
CA ILE A 299 38.77 -5.56 8.77
C ILE A 299 37.42 -6.25 8.70
N LYS A 300 37.34 -7.47 9.30
CA LYS A 300 36.04 -8.19 9.41
C LYS A 300 34.98 -7.34 10.17
N PRO A 301 33.74 -7.26 9.68
CA PRO A 301 32.67 -6.62 10.43
C PRO A 301 32.42 -7.40 11.75
N ARG A 302 32.31 -6.67 12.86
CA ARG A 302 31.85 -7.21 14.16
C ARG A 302 30.35 -7.40 14.15
#